data_9fade3303f7527f297e63c78f88efe7e
#
_entry.id   9fade3303f7527f297e63c78f88efe7e
#
_cell.length_a   1.000
_cell.length_b   1.000
_cell.length_c   1.000
_cell.angle_alpha   90.00
_cell.angle_beta   90.00
_cell.angle_gamma   90.00
#
_symmetry.space_group_name_H-M   'P 1'
#
loop_
_entity.id
_entity.type
_entity.pdbx_description
1 polymer ?
#
loop_
_entity_poly.entity_id
_entity_poly.type
_entity_poly.pdbx_seq_one_letter_code
_entity_poly.pdbx_strand_id
1 'polypeptide(L)'
;MDDVAIVSFNDSVIALEHFSYNKDNYALIISDLRMPNLNGLELLKKVKKLNPTVRTILLSAYEVDNDAIFQQYMKEGIIDSFMEKPVTISDLCQRVRDEFQVYQLASYVK
;
A
#
# COMPACT_ATOMS: atom_id res chain seq x y z
N MET A 1 -12.40 -12.68 5.34
CA MET A 1 -11.94 -11.40 5.95
C MET A 1 -13.11 -10.76 6.67
N ASP A 2 -13.53 -11.38 7.74
CA ASP A 2 -14.77 -10.99 8.40
C ASP A 2 -14.63 -9.74 9.27
N ASP A 3 -13.45 -9.42 9.75
CA ASP A 3 -13.25 -8.32 10.69
C ASP A 3 -12.28 -7.27 10.17
N VAL A 4 -12.37 -6.95 8.87
CA VAL A 4 -11.49 -5.94 8.28
C VAL A 4 -12.18 -4.59 8.32
N ALA A 5 -11.57 -3.66 9.03
CA ALA A 5 -11.98 -2.26 9.02
C ALA A 5 -11.22 -1.52 7.93
N ILE A 6 -11.94 -0.71 7.15
CA ILE A 6 -11.35 0.11 6.10
C ILE A 6 -11.45 1.57 6.53
N VAL A 7 -10.31 2.27 6.52
CA VAL A 7 -10.26 3.70 6.82
C VAL A 7 -9.70 4.40 5.58
N SER A 8 -10.39 5.44 5.12
CA SER A 8 -10.01 6.17 3.92
C SER A 8 -9.59 7.60 4.24
N PHE A 9 -8.58 8.09 3.54
CA PHE A 9 -8.08 9.45 3.68
C PHE A 9 -7.88 10.06 2.31
N ASN A 10 -8.20 11.36 2.18
CA ASN A 10 -7.96 12.11 0.95
C ASN A 10 -6.63 12.88 0.97
N ASP A 11 -5.99 12.94 2.12
CA ASP A 11 -4.74 13.69 2.31
C ASP A 11 -3.68 12.72 2.85
N SER A 12 -2.55 12.66 2.14
CA SER A 12 -1.48 11.73 2.48
C SER A 12 -0.78 12.04 3.80
N VAL A 13 -0.70 13.31 4.17
CA VAL A 13 -0.08 13.71 5.45
C VAL A 13 -0.96 13.25 6.61
N ILE A 14 -2.28 13.45 6.49
CA ILE A 14 -3.23 13.00 7.50
C ILE A 14 -3.24 11.47 7.60
N ALA A 15 -3.20 10.79 6.44
CA ALA A 15 -3.14 9.34 6.40
C ALA A 15 -1.88 8.82 7.10
N LEU A 16 -0.74 9.43 6.83
CA LEU A 16 0.52 9.03 7.44
C LEU A 16 0.52 9.27 8.95
N GLU A 17 -0.04 10.39 9.38
CA GLU A 17 -0.16 10.70 10.80
C GLU A 17 -1.02 9.65 11.51
N HIS A 18 -2.18 9.33 10.94
CA HIS A 18 -3.05 8.29 11.48
C HIS A 18 -2.32 6.95 11.56
N PHE A 19 -1.62 6.58 10.48
CA PHE A 19 -0.90 5.32 10.43
C PHE A 19 0.22 5.27 11.49
N SER A 20 0.91 6.38 11.70
CA SER A 20 2.02 6.41 12.67
C SER A 20 1.56 6.11 14.10
N TYR A 21 0.33 6.49 14.44
CA TYR A 21 -0.24 6.18 15.75
C TYR A 21 -0.87 4.79 15.84
N ASN A 22 -1.12 4.16 14.69
CA ASN A 22 -1.84 2.88 14.63
C ASN A 22 -1.12 1.84 13.79
N LYS A 23 0.18 1.95 13.64
CA LYS A 23 0.99 1.18 12.69
C LYS A 23 0.85 -0.33 12.83
N ASP A 24 0.60 -0.81 14.05
CA ASP A 24 0.50 -2.25 14.30
C ASP A 24 -0.93 -2.79 14.09
N ASN A 25 -1.88 -1.91 13.79
CA ASN A 25 -3.28 -2.28 13.60
C ASN A 25 -3.65 -2.50 12.13
N TYR A 26 -2.74 -2.23 11.21
CA TYR A 26 -3.00 -2.35 9.76
C TYR A 26 -2.15 -3.42 9.13
N ALA A 27 -2.78 -4.27 8.33
CA ALA A 27 -2.10 -5.30 7.55
C ALA A 27 -1.75 -4.82 6.15
N LEU A 28 -2.49 -3.83 5.63
CA LEU A 28 -2.44 -3.46 4.23
C LEU A 28 -2.74 -1.98 4.05
N ILE A 29 -1.98 -1.34 3.17
CA ILE A 29 -2.19 0.05 2.76
C ILE A 29 -2.35 0.10 1.24
N ILE A 30 -3.40 0.77 0.78
CA ILE A 30 -3.62 1.02 -0.65
C ILE A 30 -3.52 2.52 -0.87
N SER A 31 -2.71 2.93 -1.83
CA SER A 31 -2.51 4.34 -2.13
C SER A 31 -2.56 4.60 -3.63
N ASP A 32 -3.18 5.72 -4.02
CA ASP A 32 -2.99 6.27 -5.35
C ASP A 32 -1.61 6.89 -5.45
N LEU A 33 -1.04 6.90 -6.65
CA LEU A 33 0.23 7.55 -6.90
C LEU A 33 0.14 9.05 -6.68
N ARG A 34 -0.92 9.68 -7.19
CA ARG A 34 -1.12 11.13 -7.04
C ARG A 34 -2.07 11.45 -5.92
N MET A 35 -1.54 12.12 -4.91
CA MET A 35 -2.30 12.59 -3.76
C MET A 35 -1.81 13.99 -3.39
N PRO A 36 -2.68 14.84 -2.78
CA PRO A 36 -2.22 16.13 -2.25
C PRO A 36 -1.11 15.96 -1.23
N ASN A 37 -0.18 16.89 -1.22
CA ASN A 37 0.93 17.03 -0.28
C ASN A 37 2.05 16.02 -0.48
N LEU A 38 1.75 14.72 -0.34
CA LEU A 38 2.75 13.67 -0.43
C LEU A 38 2.28 12.65 -1.47
N ASN A 39 3.10 12.33 -2.47
CA ASN A 39 2.68 11.35 -3.47
C ASN A 39 2.68 9.94 -2.87
N GLY A 40 2.02 9.01 -3.58
CA GLY A 40 1.86 7.64 -3.11
C GLY A 40 3.17 6.90 -2.87
N LEU A 41 4.19 7.15 -3.69
CA LEU A 41 5.50 6.51 -3.53
C LEU A 41 6.13 6.92 -2.20
N GLU A 42 6.13 8.20 -1.90
CA GLU A 42 6.69 8.71 -0.66
C GLU A 42 5.89 8.25 0.55
N LEU A 43 4.56 8.21 0.42
CA LEU A 43 3.70 7.71 1.47
C LEU A 43 4.03 6.25 1.81
N LEU A 44 4.12 5.39 0.80
CA LEU A 44 4.40 3.97 1.02
C LEU A 44 5.79 3.76 1.59
N LYS A 45 6.77 4.56 1.18
CA LYS A 45 8.11 4.50 1.74
C LYS A 45 8.10 4.80 3.24
N LYS A 46 7.39 5.84 3.64
CA LYS A 46 7.29 6.22 5.06
C LYS A 46 6.50 5.18 5.86
N VAL A 47 5.46 4.61 5.26
CA VAL A 47 4.68 3.53 5.89
C VAL A 47 5.57 2.32 6.16
N LYS A 48 6.34 1.88 5.18
CA LYS A 48 7.25 0.74 5.33
C LYS A 48 8.34 1.01 6.36
N LYS A 49 8.75 2.25 6.51
CA LYS A 49 9.73 2.64 7.53
C LYS A 49 9.16 2.48 8.92
N LEU A 50 7.88 2.83 9.10
CA LEU A 50 7.20 2.71 10.39
C LEU A 50 6.83 1.27 10.72
N ASN A 51 6.44 0.48 9.73
CA ASN A 51 6.11 -0.92 9.91
C ASN A 51 6.44 -1.71 8.63
N PRO A 52 7.61 -2.36 8.58
CA PRO A 52 8.05 -3.09 7.39
C PRO A 52 7.17 -4.30 7.03
N THR A 53 6.35 -4.78 7.94
CA THR A 53 5.52 -5.96 7.71
C THR A 53 4.20 -5.66 7.00
N VAL A 54 3.77 -4.38 6.97
CA VAL A 54 2.54 -4.00 6.31
C VAL A 54 2.70 -4.20 4.80
N ARG A 55 1.65 -4.70 4.14
CA ARG A 55 1.65 -4.87 2.69
C ARG A 55 1.16 -3.61 2.01
N THR A 56 1.70 -3.30 0.85
CA THR A 56 1.39 -2.06 0.14
C THR A 56 0.93 -2.33 -1.28
N ILE A 57 -0.12 -1.63 -1.69
CA ILE A 57 -0.62 -1.64 -3.07
C ILE A 57 -0.64 -0.21 -3.58
N LEU A 58 -0.01 0.02 -4.72
CA LEU A 58 -0.03 1.30 -5.41
C LEU A 58 -0.97 1.24 -6.59
N LEU A 59 -1.85 2.24 -6.71
CA LEU A 59 -2.75 2.40 -7.86
C LEU A 59 -2.32 3.62 -8.66
N SER A 60 -2.30 3.49 -9.99
CA SER A 60 -1.94 4.62 -10.85
C SER A 60 -2.66 4.53 -12.20
N ALA A 61 -3.09 5.70 -12.69
CA ALA A 61 -3.63 5.82 -14.05
C ALA A 61 -2.51 6.04 -15.08
N TYR A 62 -1.27 6.18 -14.64
CA TYR A 62 -0.13 6.47 -15.50
C TYR A 62 0.75 5.27 -15.67
N GLU A 63 1.36 5.15 -16.85
CA GLU A 63 2.40 4.16 -17.05
C GLU A 63 3.63 4.56 -16.23
N VAL A 64 4.03 3.67 -15.32
CA VAL A 64 5.19 3.92 -14.45
C VAL A 64 6.31 2.90 -14.70
N ASP A 65 6.12 2.00 -15.68
CA ASP A 65 7.06 0.91 -15.93
C ASP A 65 8.48 1.40 -16.23
N ASN A 66 8.61 2.58 -16.85
CA ASN A 66 9.90 3.15 -17.20
C ASN A 66 10.41 4.15 -16.16
N ASP A 67 9.69 4.34 -15.07
CA ASP A 67 10.11 5.27 -14.02
C ASP A 67 11.16 4.58 -13.14
N ALA A 68 12.35 5.19 -13.07
CA ALA A 68 13.46 4.60 -12.30
C ALA A 68 13.16 4.51 -10.81
N ILE A 69 12.46 5.50 -10.25
CA ILE A 69 12.12 5.49 -8.83
C ILE A 69 11.10 4.40 -8.54
N PHE A 70 10.10 4.23 -9.40
CA PHE A 70 9.12 3.18 -9.27
C PHE A 70 9.78 1.80 -9.29
N GLN A 71 10.67 1.56 -10.26
CA GLN A 71 11.38 0.30 -10.38
C GLN A 71 12.23 0.02 -9.13
N GLN A 72 12.89 1.05 -8.63
CA GLN A 72 13.68 0.92 -7.41
C GLN A 72 12.82 0.54 -6.21
N TYR A 73 11.66 1.19 -6.06
CA TYR A 73 10.76 0.92 -4.93
C TYR A 73 10.13 -0.47 -5.00
N MET A 74 9.86 -0.97 -6.22
CA MET A 74 9.43 -2.35 -6.40
C MET A 74 10.54 -3.32 -5.96
N LYS A 75 11.75 -3.04 -6.37
CA LYS A 75 12.91 -3.88 -6.07
C LYS A 75 13.23 -3.90 -4.58
N GLU A 76 13.07 -2.77 -3.90
CA GLU A 76 13.33 -2.65 -2.47
C GLU A 76 12.18 -3.18 -1.60
N GLY A 77 11.06 -3.59 -2.21
CA GLY A 77 9.93 -4.09 -1.46
C GLY A 77 9.07 -3.02 -0.80
N ILE A 78 9.21 -1.77 -1.22
CA ILE A 78 8.37 -0.67 -0.73
C ILE A 78 6.97 -0.77 -1.34
N ILE A 79 6.88 -1.21 -2.60
CA ILE A 79 5.63 -1.48 -3.30
C ILE A 79 5.50 -2.99 -3.45
N ASP A 80 4.53 -3.58 -2.78
CA ASP A 80 4.31 -5.03 -2.87
C ASP A 80 3.46 -5.42 -4.07
N SER A 81 2.48 -4.58 -4.44
CA SER A 81 1.66 -4.76 -5.63
C SER A 81 1.42 -3.43 -6.30
N PHE A 82 1.32 -3.48 -7.63
CA PHE A 82 0.95 -2.34 -8.45
C PHE A 82 -0.25 -2.70 -9.31
N MET A 83 -1.24 -1.81 -9.38
CA MET A 83 -2.40 -1.98 -10.25
C MET A 83 -2.61 -0.72 -11.08
N GLU A 84 -2.85 -0.90 -12.38
CA GLU A 84 -3.10 0.19 -13.30
C GLU A 84 -4.61 0.47 -13.37
N LYS A 85 -4.98 1.73 -13.23
CA LYS A 85 -6.37 2.15 -13.38
C LYS A 85 -6.79 2.13 -14.86
N PRO A 86 -8.05 1.82 -15.16
CA PRO A 86 -9.16 1.54 -14.25
C PRO A 86 -9.06 0.16 -13.61
N VAL A 87 -9.36 0.08 -12.32
CA VAL A 87 -9.34 -1.17 -11.56
C VAL A 87 -10.77 -1.59 -11.25
N THR A 88 -11.12 -2.82 -11.57
CA THR A 88 -12.44 -3.35 -11.19
C THR A 88 -12.44 -3.68 -9.71
N ILE A 89 -13.63 -3.63 -9.09
CA ILE A 89 -13.78 -4.02 -7.68
C ILE A 89 -13.34 -5.46 -7.48
N SER A 90 -13.68 -6.34 -8.43
CA SER A 90 -13.30 -7.76 -8.37
C SER A 90 -11.80 -7.94 -8.34
N ASP A 91 -11.06 -7.27 -9.24
CA ASP A 91 -9.60 -7.37 -9.28
C ASP A 91 -8.95 -6.80 -8.03
N LEU A 92 -9.46 -5.68 -7.55
CA LEU A 92 -8.93 -5.06 -6.34
C LEU A 92 -9.14 -5.97 -5.13
N CYS A 93 -10.33 -6.54 -4.98
CA CYS A 93 -10.63 -7.46 -3.89
C CYS A 93 -9.74 -8.70 -3.94
N GLN A 94 -9.47 -9.22 -5.13
CA GLN A 94 -8.58 -10.36 -5.27
C GLN A 94 -7.15 -10.01 -4.85
N ARG A 95 -6.66 -8.84 -5.26
CA ARG A 95 -5.32 -8.40 -4.89
C ARG A 95 -5.20 -8.17 -3.38
N VAL A 96 -6.24 -7.61 -2.77
CA VAL A 96 -6.28 -7.41 -1.32
C VAL A 96 -6.20 -8.76 -0.59
N ARG A 97 -6.96 -9.74 -1.06
CA ARG A 97 -6.91 -11.09 -0.47
C ARG A 97 -5.54 -11.72 -0.61
N ASP A 98 -4.92 -11.60 -1.78
CA ASP A 98 -3.60 -12.17 -2.03
C ASP A 98 -2.55 -11.54 -1.09
N GLU A 99 -2.57 -10.22 -0.96
CA GLU A 99 -1.62 -9.53 -0.09
C GLU A 99 -1.88 -9.81 1.38
N PHE A 100 -3.14 -9.94 1.76
CA PHE A 100 -3.48 -10.29 3.13
C PHE A 100 -3.00 -11.69 3.50
N GLN A 101 -3.07 -12.65 2.56
CA GLN A 101 -2.52 -13.99 2.78
C GLN A 101 -1.02 -13.94 3.00
N VAL A 102 -0.30 -13.16 2.20
CA VAL A 102 1.14 -13.00 2.38
C VAL A 102 1.45 -12.41 3.74
N TYR A 103 0.70 -11.41 4.15
CA TYR A 103 0.84 -10.80 5.47
C TYR A 103 0.65 -11.83 6.59
N GLN A 104 -0.39 -12.65 6.50
CA GLN A 104 -0.67 -13.68 7.49
C GLN A 104 0.44 -14.73 7.55
N LEU A 105 0.93 -15.17 6.40
CA LEU A 105 2.02 -16.16 6.34
C LEU A 105 3.29 -15.61 6.97
N ALA A 106 3.62 -14.35 6.71
CA ALA A 106 4.78 -13.71 7.33
C ALA A 106 4.66 -13.65 8.85
N SER A 107 3.44 -13.50 9.36
CA SER A 107 3.19 -13.48 10.80
C SER A 107 3.42 -14.84 11.46
N TYR A 108 3.21 -15.93 10.71
CA TYR A 108 3.44 -17.27 11.23
C TYR A 108 4.92 -17.66 11.30
N VAL A 109 5.75 -17.02 10.50
CA VAL A 109 7.17 -17.41 10.35
C VAL A 109 8.08 -16.67 11.33
N LYS A 110 7.52 -15.80 12.10
CA LYS A 110 8.32 -15.02 13.07
C LYS A 110 8.98 -15.90 14.12
#